data_d1a42d78772a9044a3fa44ffb355837b
#
_entry.id   d1a42d78772a9044a3fa44ffb355837b
#
_cell.length_a   1.000
_cell.length_b   1.000
_cell.length_c   1.000
_cell.angle_alpha   90.00
_cell.angle_beta   90.00
_cell.angle_gamma   90.00
#
_symmetry.space_group_name_H-M   'P 1'
#
loop_
_entity.id
_entity.type
_entity.pdbx_description
1 polymer ?
#
loop_
_entity_poly.entity_id
_entity_poly.type
_entity_poly.pdbx_seq_one_letter_code
_entity_poly.pdbx_strand_id
1 'polypeptide(L)'
;MTDSSPASPASSLHDLRLVMISGMSGAGKSVALHALEDAGYYCVDNLPPTLLPSFLQIMAKSLPSQHIAVSIDARSRSDALSIIPEQIDMLRTHGIEVIRLFLDASDEAIMRRYSETRRKHPLTRITSNDQNKDLLDAIQQERALLAPLREHAHVIDTTMTSAA
;
A
#
# COMPACT_ATOMS: atom_id res chain seq x y z
N MET A 1 -10.76 -51.91 4.39
CA MET A 1 -10.67 -50.92 3.29
C MET A 1 -10.52 -49.55 3.93
N THR A 2 -9.30 -49.11 4.06
CA THR A 2 -8.97 -47.80 4.57
C THR A 2 -8.93 -46.84 3.39
N ASP A 3 -9.98 -46.02 3.29
CA ASP A 3 -10.04 -44.95 2.33
C ASP A 3 -9.11 -43.82 2.78
N SER A 4 -7.93 -43.83 2.22
CA SER A 4 -6.98 -42.71 2.41
C SER A 4 -7.25 -41.71 1.31
N SER A 5 -8.22 -40.82 1.54
CA SER A 5 -8.32 -39.62 0.74
C SER A 5 -7.03 -38.83 0.89
N PRO A 6 -6.35 -38.48 -0.21
CA PRO A 6 -5.18 -37.59 -0.13
C PRO A 6 -5.64 -36.23 0.38
N ALA A 7 -5.07 -35.82 1.49
CA ALA A 7 -5.22 -34.45 1.95
C ALA A 7 -4.86 -33.50 0.79
N SER A 8 -5.76 -32.60 0.44
CA SER A 8 -5.48 -31.50 -0.49
C SER A 8 -4.19 -30.83 -0.07
N PRO A 9 -3.26 -30.59 -1.00
CA PRO A 9 -2.01 -29.93 -0.66
C PRO A 9 -2.36 -28.56 -0.04
N ALA A 10 -1.90 -28.36 1.19
CA ALA A 10 -1.97 -27.04 1.81
C ALA A 10 -1.40 -26.06 0.80
N SER A 11 -2.22 -25.07 0.38
CA SER A 11 -1.77 -24.02 -0.52
C SER A 11 -0.53 -23.38 0.09
N SER A 12 0.60 -23.61 -0.56
CA SER A 12 1.88 -23.13 -0.05
C SER A 12 1.97 -21.62 -0.24
N LEU A 13 2.69 -20.94 0.63
CA LEU A 13 2.99 -19.51 0.48
C LEU A 13 3.60 -19.19 -0.90
N HIS A 14 4.21 -20.18 -1.56
CA HIS A 14 4.80 -20.05 -2.89
C HIS A 14 3.84 -19.66 -4.02
N ASP A 15 2.55 -19.82 -3.81
CA ASP A 15 1.56 -19.52 -4.84
C ASP A 15 0.93 -18.12 -4.64
N LEU A 16 1.37 -17.37 -3.65
CA LEU A 16 0.84 -16.03 -3.39
C LEU A 16 1.54 -14.99 -4.27
N ARG A 17 0.74 -14.07 -4.81
CA ARG A 17 1.20 -12.82 -5.40
C ARG A 17 0.69 -11.66 -4.56
N LEU A 18 1.61 -10.84 -4.09
CA LEU A 18 1.33 -9.66 -3.31
C LEU A 18 1.65 -8.41 -4.11
N VAL A 19 0.67 -7.54 -4.29
CA VAL A 19 0.87 -6.17 -4.76
C VAL A 19 0.79 -5.26 -3.55
N MET A 20 1.89 -4.59 -3.25
CA MET A 20 1.97 -3.61 -2.17
C MET A 20 1.91 -2.21 -2.75
N ILE A 21 0.86 -1.48 -2.42
CA ILE A 21 0.65 -0.10 -2.87
C ILE A 21 1.02 0.84 -1.73
N SER A 22 1.98 1.69 -1.99
CA SER A 22 2.31 2.83 -1.14
C SER A 22 2.23 4.11 -1.97
N GLY A 23 2.46 5.23 -1.36
CA GLY A 23 2.46 6.50 -2.09
C GLY A 23 1.91 7.65 -1.28
N MET A 24 1.98 8.82 -1.91
CA MET A 24 1.53 10.06 -1.31
C MET A 24 0.02 10.05 -1.06
N SER A 25 -0.38 10.62 0.07
CA SER A 25 -1.80 10.89 0.32
C SER A 25 -2.35 11.80 -0.77
N GLY A 26 -3.47 11.42 -1.36
CA GLY A 26 -4.04 12.14 -2.51
C GLY A 26 -3.47 11.75 -3.87
N ALA A 27 -2.56 10.79 -3.94
CA ALA A 27 -2.00 10.32 -5.23
C ALA A 27 -2.82 9.23 -5.92
N GLY A 28 -3.91 8.74 -5.31
CA GLY A 28 -4.83 7.80 -5.95
C GLY A 28 -4.70 6.34 -5.51
N LYS A 29 -4.16 6.06 -4.32
CA LYS A 29 -4.03 4.69 -3.81
C LYS A 29 -5.35 3.93 -3.78
N SER A 30 -6.43 4.56 -3.34
CA SER A 30 -7.76 3.93 -3.30
C SER A 30 -8.27 3.56 -4.68
N VAL A 31 -8.03 4.40 -5.69
CA VAL A 31 -8.40 4.13 -7.08
C VAL A 31 -7.64 2.93 -7.62
N ALA A 32 -6.33 2.88 -7.36
CA ALA A 32 -5.49 1.75 -7.76
C ALA A 32 -5.93 0.44 -7.08
N LEU A 33 -6.29 0.50 -5.80
CA LEU A 33 -6.76 -0.65 -5.05
C LEU A 33 -8.10 -1.19 -5.60
N HIS A 34 -9.04 -0.29 -5.93
CA HIS A 34 -10.30 -0.67 -6.59
C HIS A 34 -10.08 -1.31 -7.96
N ALA A 35 -9.15 -0.80 -8.75
CA ALA A 35 -8.81 -1.39 -10.04
C ALA A 35 -8.27 -2.83 -9.90
N LEU A 36 -7.47 -3.09 -8.87
CA LEU A 36 -6.99 -4.43 -8.56
C LEU A 36 -8.09 -5.35 -8.06
N GLU A 37 -9.02 -4.82 -7.27
CA GLU A 37 -10.21 -5.57 -6.83
C GLU A 37 -11.04 -6.00 -8.03
N ASP A 38 -11.27 -5.10 -8.98
CA ASP A 38 -11.98 -5.41 -10.23
C ASP A 38 -11.24 -6.46 -11.07
N ALA A 39 -9.92 -6.53 -10.97
CA ALA A 39 -9.09 -7.53 -11.62
C ALA A 39 -9.03 -8.87 -10.87
N GLY A 40 -9.76 -9.02 -9.77
CA GLY A 40 -9.85 -10.26 -9.01
C GLY A 40 -8.90 -10.38 -7.82
N TYR A 41 -8.20 -9.32 -7.45
CA TYR A 41 -7.36 -9.31 -6.25
C TYR A 41 -8.21 -9.18 -4.99
N TYR A 42 -7.76 -9.88 -3.94
CA TYR A 42 -8.27 -9.61 -2.60
C TYR A 42 -7.56 -8.38 -2.03
N CYS A 43 -8.31 -7.32 -1.77
CA CYS A 43 -7.74 -6.02 -1.44
C CYS A 43 -7.98 -5.63 0.01
N VAL A 44 -6.94 -5.13 0.67
CA VAL A 44 -7.02 -4.54 2.00
C VAL A 44 -6.42 -3.14 1.98
N ASP A 45 -7.23 -2.17 2.35
CA ASP A 45 -6.79 -0.78 2.44
C ASP A 45 -6.17 -0.50 3.81
N ASN A 46 -5.04 0.21 3.80
CA ASN A 46 -4.36 0.70 5.00
C ASN A 46 -4.03 -0.41 6.01
N LEU A 47 -3.39 -1.49 5.54
CA LEU A 47 -2.92 -2.55 6.42
C LEU A 47 -1.70 -2.07 7.22
N PRO A 48 -1.72 -2.16 8.56
CA PRO A 48 -0.52 -1.93 9.35
C PRO A 48 0.61 -2.90 8.95
N PRO A 49 1.83 -2.40 8.65
CA PRO A 49 2.93 -3.25 8.18
C PRO A 49 3.26 -4.42 9.10
N THR A 50 3.11 -4.22 10.41
CA THR A 50 3.36 -5.26 11.43
C THR A 50 2.41 -6.45 11.32
N LEU A 51 1.25 -6.29 10.71
CA LEU A 51 0.26 -7.35 10.52
C LEU A 51 0.43 -8.12 9.20
N LEU A 52 1.29 -7.65 8.31
CA LEU A 52 1.43 -8.23 6.98
C LEU A 52 1.79 -9.72 7.00
N PRO A 53 2.78 -10.20 7.78
CA PRO A 53 3.11 -11.63 7.78
C PRO A 53 1.96 -12.52 8.25
N SER A 54 1.31 -12.14 9.34
CA SER A 54 0.17 -12.89 9.89
C SER A 54 -1.02 -12.91 8.93
N PHE A 55 -1.30 -11.78 8.30
CA PHE A 55 -2.35 -11.66 7.30
C PHE A 55 -2.10 -12.60 6.11
N LEU A 56 -0.90 -12.62 5.57
CA LEU A 56 -0.56 -13.50 4.44
C LEU A 56 -0.64 -14.98 4.80
N GLN A 57 -0.26 -15.36 6.01
CA GLN A 57 -0.40 -16.74 6.50
C GLN A 57 -1.87 -17.17 6.57
N ILE A 58 -2.74 -16.29 7.02
CA ILE A 58 -4.19 -16.57 7.08
C ILE A 58 -4.74 -16.70 5.65
N MET A 59 -4.37 -15.79 4.78
CA MET A 59 -4.87 -15.78 3.40
C MET A 59 -4.40 -16.98 2.59
N ALA A 60 -3.18 -17.44 2.79
CA ALA A 60 -2.64 -18.64 2.14
C ALA A 60 -3.47 -19.89 2.43
N LYS A 61 -4.11 -19.95 3.59
CA LYS A 61 -4.95 -21.09 4.00
C LYS A 61 -6.40 -20.96 3.56
N SER A 62 -6.87 -19.74 3.33
CA SER A 62 -8.31 -19.44 3.24
C SER A 62 -8.79 -19.13 1.82
N LEU A 63 -7.91 -18.77 0.90
CA LEU A 63 -8.30 -18.30 -0.43
C LEU A 63 -7.93 -19.29 -1.53
N PRO A 64 -8.88 -19.57 -2.44
CA PRO A 64 -8.58 -20.25 -3.69
C PRO A 64 -7.82 -19.35 -4.68
N SER A 65 -7.99 -18.04 -4.59
CA SER A 65 -7.24 -17.05 -5.37
C SER A 65 -6.09 -16.50 -4.55
N GLN A 66 -4.92 -16.45 -5.15
CA GLN A 66 -3.67 -16.17 -4.47
C GLN A 66 -3.12 -14.79 -4.83
N HIS A 67 -3.99 -13.92 -5.31
CA HIS A 67 -3.69 -12.55 -5.65
C HIS A 67 -4.20 -11.61 -4.57
N ILE A 68 -3.28 -10.99 -3.86
CA ILE A 68 -3.57 -10.09 -2.74
C ILE A 68 -2.97 -8.72 -3.02
N ALA A 69 -3.72 -7.67 -2.75
CA ALA A 69 -3.24 -6.30 -2.81
C ALA A 69 -3.47 -5.61 -1.47
N VAL A 70 -2.45 -4.94 -0.97
CA VAL A 70 -2.53 -4.16 0.26
C VAL A 70 -2.05 -2.74 0.03
N SER A 71 -2.69 -1.77 0.65
CA SER A 71 -2.18 -0.42 0.69
C SER A 71 -1.56 -0.10 2.04
N ILE A 72 -0.50 0.69 2.01
CA ILE A 72 0.20 1.19 3.18
C ILE A 72 0.36 2.70 3.01
N ASP A 73 0.06 3.47 4.05
CA ASP A 73 0.14 4.92 3.99
C ASP A 73 0.97 5.53 5.13
N ALA A 74 1.13 6.85 5.09
CA ALA A 74 1.92 7.60 6.04
C ALA A 74 1.35 7.64 7.47
N ARG A 75 0.12 7.15 7.68
CA ARG A 75 -0.44 7.01 9.03
C ARG A 75 0.23 5.89 9.82
N SER A 76 0.89 4.97 9.12
CA SER A 76 1.78 4.02 9.75
C SER A 76 2.95 4.76 10.39
N ARG A 77 3.34 4.34 11.58
CA ARG A 77 4.47 4.96 12.28
C ARG A 77 5.76 4.72 11.51
N SER A 78 6.71 5.64 11.64
CA SER A 78 7.99 5.55 10.94
C SER A 78 8.76 4.26 11.28
N ASP A 79 8.68 3.79 12.52
CA ASP A 79 9.27 2.52 12.93
C ASP A 79 8.60 1.32 12.25
N ALA A 80 7.28 1.36 12.06
CA ALA A 80 6.57 0.33 11.31
C ALA A 80 6.89 0.37 9.81
N LEU A 81 7.10 1.54 9.22
CA LEU A 81 7.50 1.67 7.82
C LEU A 81 8.93 1.17 7.56
N SER A 82 9.82 1.34 8.53
CA SER A 82 11.23 0.93 8.40
C SER A 82 11.43 -0.58 8.31
N ILE A 83 10.49 -1.38 8.80
CA ILE A 83 10.58 -2.84 8.74
C ILE A 83 10.14 -3.43 7.40
N ILE A 84 9.49 -2.64 6.53
CA ILE A 84 8.93 -3.12 5.27
C ILE A 84 9.97 -3.77 4.35
N PRO A 85 11.18 -3.18 4.14
CA PRO A 85 12.18 -3.80 3.28
C PRO A 85 12.56 -5.22 3.72
N GLU A 86 12.79 -5.41 5.01
CA GLU A 86 13.10 -6.73 5.57
C GLU A 86 11.94 -7.71 5.41
N GLN A 87 10.72 -7.26 5.63
CA GLN A 87 9.53 -8.09 5.42
C GLN A 87 9.41 -8.55 3.97
N ILE A 88 9.66 -7.67 3.02
CA ILE A 88 9.60 -8.00 1.60
C ILE A 88 10.67 -9.03 1.23
N ASP A 89 11.89 -8.85 1.71
CA ASP A 89 12.98 -9.80 1.46
C ASP A 89 12.65 -11.18 2.04
N MET A 90 12.08 -11.22 3.24
CA MET A 90 11.64 -12.47 3.85
C MET A 90 10.52 -13.14 3.05
N LEU A 91 9.54 -12.38 2.59
CA LEU A 91 8.44 -12.90 1.76
C LEU A 91 8.95 -13.48 0.45
N ARG A 92 9.88 -12.80 -0.22
CA ARG A 92 10.52 -13.28 -1.45
C ARG A 92 11.32 -14.55 -1.22
N THR A 93 12.02 -14.65 -0.09
CA THR A 93 12.74 -15.86 0.31
C THR A 93 11.79 -17.06 0.48
N HIS A 94 10.55 -16.82 0.91
CA HIS A 94 9.51 -17.84 1.02
C HIS A 94 8.77 -18.11 -0.30
N GLY A 95 9.24 -17.56 -1.42
CA GLY A 95 8.68 -17.80 -2.74
C GLY A 95 7.45 -16.93 -3.09
N ILE A 96 7.11 -15.96 -2.29
CA ILE A 96 6.02 -15.03 -2.60
C ILE A 96 6.49 -14.01 -3.64
N GLU A 97 5.74 -13.86 -4.73
CA GLU A 97 5.97 -12.79 -5.68
C GLU A 97 5.46 -11.47 -5.10
N VAL A 98 6.36 -10.52 -4.90
CA VAL A 98 6.02 -9.20 -4.34
C VAL A 98 6.27 -8.13 -5.39
N ILE A 99 5.21 -7.43 -5.77
CA ILE A 99 5.23 -6.26 -6.65
C ILE A 99 5.00 -5.03 -5.79
N ARG A 100 5.90 -4.06 -5.88
CA ARG A 100 5.81 -2.80 -5.14
C ARG A 100 5.46 -1.68 -6.09
N LEU A 101 4.35 -1.00 -5.81
CA LEU A 101 3.89 0.18 -6.52
C LEU A 101 3.96 1.39 -5.58
N PHE A 102 4.46 2.50 -6.10
CA PHE A 102 4.44 3.79 -5.41
C PHE A 102 3.70 4.80 -6.26
N LEU A 103 2.58 5.30 -5.75
CA LEU A 103 1.80 6.34 -6.40
C LEU A 103 2.29 7.71 -5.96
N ASP A 104 2.66 8.53 -6.91
CA ASP A 104 3.13 9.88 -6.69
C ASP A 104 2.37 10.89 -7.56
N ALA A 105 2.41 12.13 -7.15
CA ALA A 105 1.91 13.26 -7.91
C ALA A 105 2.69 14.51 -7.51
N SER A 106 2.67 15.55 -8.35
CA SER A 106 3.28 16.83 -8.00
C SER A 106 2.63 17.45 -6.76
N ASP A 107 3.36 18.26 -6.04
CA ASP A 107 2.84 18.96 -4.87
C ASP A 107 1.62 19.81 -5.22
N GLU A 108 1.65 20.48 -6.37
CA GLU A 108 0.52 21.27 -6.85
C GLU A 108 -0.72 20.42 -7.13
N ALA A 109 -0.55 19.24 -7.73
CA ALA A 109 -1.65 18.32 -8.00
C ALA A 109 -2.26 17.81 -6.70
N ILE A 110 -1.43 17.44 -5.72
CA ILE A 110 -1.89 16.99 -4.41
C ILE A 110 -2.63 18.12 -3.68
N MET A 111 -2.08 19.32 -3.66
CA MET A 111 -2.71 20.50 -3.02
C MET A 111 -4.07 20.80 -3.64
N ARG A 112 -4.17 20.75 -4.96
CA ARG A 112 -5.43 20.96 -5.68
C ARG A 112 -6.47 19.90 -5.30
N ARG A 113 -6.09 18.64 -5.24
CA ARG A 113 -6.99 17.53 -4.86
C ARG A 113 -7.50 17.67 -3.44
N TYR A 114 -6.66 18.08 -2.49
CA TYR A 114 -7.10 18.36 -1.12
C TYR A 114 -8.03 19.56 -1.04
N SER A 115 -7.76 20.61 -1.80
CA SER A 115 -8.63 21.77 -1.90
C SER A 115 -10.03 21.42 -2.43
N GLU A 116 -10.10 20.60 -3.47
CA GLU A 116 -11.35 20.15 -4.10
C GLU A 116 -12.18 19.24 -3.16
N THR A 117 -11.52 18.35 -2.41
CA THR A 117 -12.20 17.40 -1.55
C THR A 117 -12.45 17.91 -0.13
N ARG A 118 -11.89 19.04 0.24
CA ARG A 118 -11.91 19.63 1.60
C ARG A 118 -11.46 18.65 2.68
N ARG A 119 -10.65 17.65 2.33
CA ARG A 119 -10.06 16.73 3.29
C ARG A 119 -8.80 17.33 3.91
N LYS A 120 -8.51 16.96 5.15
CA LYS A 120 -7.23 17.30 5.78
C LYS A 120 -6.19 16.25 5.45
N HIS A 121 -4.98 16.69 5.13
CA HIS A 121 -3.84 15.78 5.00
C HIS A 121 -3.55 15.10 6.34
N PRO A 122 -3.23 13.78 6.37
CA PRO A 122 -3.01 13.04 7.62
C PRO A 122 -1.93 13.63 8.54
N LEU A 123 -0.93 14.29 7.97
CA LEU A 123 0.18 14.90 8.72
C LEU A 123 0.01 16.43 8.95
N THR A 124 -1.14 16.98 8.60
CA THR A 124 -1.37 18.43 8.79
C THR A 124 -1.37 18.79 10.27
N ARG A 125 -0.49 19.70 10.63
CA ARG A 125 -0.50 20.40 11.93
C ARG A 125 -0.88 21.85 11.69
N ILE A 126 -1.81 22.37 12.46
CA ILE A 126 -2.21 23.77 12.40
C ILE A 126 -1.15 24.56 13.17
N THR A 127 -0.19 25.12 12.46
CA THR A 127 0.91 25.89 13.03
C THR A 127 0.87 27.36 12.61
N SER A 128 0.07 27.68 11.59
CA SER A 128 -0.05 29.04 11.05
C SER A 128 -1.50 29.35 10.66
N ASN A 129 -1.76 30.64 10.36
CA ASN A 129 -3.03 31.05 9.79
C ASN A 129 -3.13 30.77 8.27
N ASP A 130 -2.05 30.26 7.66
CA ASP A 130 -2.00 29.91 6.24
C ASP A 130 -2.16 28.40 6.06
N GLN A 131 -3.38 27.98 5.70
CA GLN A 131 -3.71 26.56 5.48
C GLN A 131 -2.92 25.94 4.31
N ASN A 132 -2.57 26.73 3.30
CA ASN A 132 -1.79 26.24 2.16
C ASN A 132 -0.35 25.92 2.57
N LYS A 133 0.23 26.74 3.42
CA LYS A 133 1.57 26.51 3.96
C LYS A 133 1.59 25.25 4.84
N ASP A 134 0.62 25.11 5.72
CA ASP A 134 0.52 23.93 6.59
C ASP A 134 0.32 22.65 5.77
N LEU A 135 -0.44 22.70 4.69
CA LEU A 135 -0.63 21.58 3.79
C LEU A 135 0.67 21.24 3.03
N LEU A 136 1.37 22.23 2.49
CA LEU A 136 2.63 22.01 1.81
C LEU A 136 3.69 21.40 2.73
N ASP A 137 3.80 21.88 3.97
CA ASP A 137 4.70 21.32 4.97
C ASP A 137 4.35 19.85 5.27
N ALA A 138 3.07 19.51 5.37
CA ALA A 138 2.63 18.15 5.57
C ALA A 138 2.97 17.24 4.37
N ILE A 139 2.82 17.71 3.15
CA ILE A 139 3.19 17.00 1.93
C ILE A 139 4.70 16.72 1.92
N GLN A 140 5.51 17.69 2.24
CA GLN A 140 6.98 17.54 2.27
C GLN A 140 7.43 16.58 3.37
N GLN A 141 6.80 16.60 4.53
CA GLN A 141 7.04 15.62 5.60
C GLN A 141 6.69 14.20 5.16
N GLU A 142 5.57 14.03 4.47
CA GLU A 142 5.16 12.73 3.94
C GLU A 142 6.15 12.22 2.90
N ARG A 143 6.63 13.07 1.99
CA ARG A 143 7.65 12.69 1.01
C ARG A 143 8.93 12.17 1.67
N ALA A 144 9.40 12.85 2.70
CA ALA A 144 10.57 12.42 3.45
C ALA A 144 10.34 11.07 4.15
N LEU A 145 9.18 10.89 4.76
CA LEU A 145 8.80 9.66 5.46
C LEU A 145 8.71 8.46 4.50
N LEU A 146 8.17 8.65 3.31
CA LEU A 146 7.92 7.60 2.33
C LEU A 146 9.05 7.40 1.32
N ALA A 147 10.09 8.24 1.32
CA ALA A 147 11.20 8.15 0.37
C ALA A 147 11.84 6.75 0.30
N PRO A 148 12.09 6.03 1.42
CA PRO A 148 12.64 4.68 1.34
C PRO A 148 11.72 3.68 0.62
N LEU A 149 10.42 3.85 0.70
CA LEU A 149 9.45 3.00 -0.02
C LEU A 149 9.44 3.29 -1.52
N ARG A 150 9.63 4.54 -1.90
CA ARG A 150 9.67 4.97 -3.30
C ARG A 150 10.89 4.44 -4.03
N GLU A 151 12.06 4.40 -3.39
CA GLU A 151 13.34 4.00 -3.99
C GLU A 151 13.31 2.62 -4.65
N HIS A 152 12.58 1.68 -4.05
CA HIS A 152 12.56 0.27 -4.48
C HIS A 152 11.24 -0.16 -5.10
N ALA A 153 10.42 0.79 -5.50
CA ALA A 153 9.09 0.53 -6.07
C ALA A 153 9.00 0.99 -7.53
N HIS A 154 8.04 0.43 -8.25
CA HIS A 154 7.60 0.99 -9.52
C HIS A 154 6.79 2.25 -9.24
N VAL A 155 7.29 3.40 -9.65
CA VAL A 155 6.63 4.69 -9.44
C VAL A 155 5.61 4.95 -10.53
N ILE A 156 4.38 5.23 -10.14
CA ILE A 156 3.31 5.63 -11.03
C ILE A 156 2.97 7.09 -10.74
N ASP A 157 3.21 7.96 -11.69
CA ASP A 157 2.90 9.39 -11.60
C ASP A 157 1.46 9.64 -12.01
N THR A 158 0.65 10.12 -11.09
CA THR A 158 -0.77 10.42 -11.31
C THR A 158 -1.06 11.91 -11.43
N THR A 159 -0.05 12.75 -11.63
CA THR A 159 -0.20 14.22 -11.69
C THR A 159 -1.26 14.64 -12.70
N MET A 160 -1.28 14.01 -13.87
CA MET A 160 -2.18 14.34 -14.96
C MET A 160 -3.47 13.53 -14.99
N THR A 161 -3.68 12.63 -14.04
CA THR A 161 -4.92 11.86 -13.95
C THR A 161 -5.98 12.65 -13.17
N SER A 162 -7.19 12.70 -13.72
CA SER A 162 -8.36 13.14 -12.97
C SER A 162 -8.96 11.97 -12.21
N ALA A 163 -9.46 12.23 -11.00
CA ALA A 163 -10.35 11.28 -10.35
C ALA A 163 -11.65 11.22 -11.16
N ALA A 164 -11.78 10.16 -11.91
CA ALA A 164 -13.06 9.87 -12.57
C ALA A 164 -14.00 9.20 -11.56
#